data_c116b2f74510bdf0760f75cc21d999c3
#
_entry.id   c116b2f74510bdf0760f75cc21d999c3
#
_cell.length_a   1.000
_cell.length_b   1.000
_cell.length_c   1.000
_cell.angle_alpha   90.00
_cell.angle_beta   90.00
_cell.angle_gamma   90.00
#
_symmetry.space_group_name_H-M   'P 1'
#
loop_
_entity.id
_entity.type
_entity.pdbx_description
1 polymer ?
#
loop_
_entity_poly.entity_id
_entity_poly.type
_entity_poly.pdbx_seq_one_letter_code
_entity_poly.pdbx_strand_id
1 'polypeptide(L)'
;MVTSTGGQGPLEGAVIAVAGAAGPAGRATLMRLAEAGAVVVGSDSNPERLAEAVDAARYAHGGATVIGETVDLLDLDQTREWAARTEKEFGRIDGLVHLVGGWRGSSTFAETDLGDWDLLHKLLIRTVQHTSLAFQDALERSGNGRYLLTSAAGASKPTGGNAAYAAAKAAAEAWTLAMADGFRKSGGEQGPRAAAAILIVKALVHDQMRAERPNAKFAGFTDVKELAEAIAGVWDRPAQEVNGQRLWLTPEP
;
A
#
# COMPACT_ATOMS: atom_id res chain seq x y z
N MET A 1 24.68 35.67 1.26
CA MET A 1 23.83 34.77 2.05
C MET A 1 22.64 34.45 1.15
N VAL A 2 22.63 33.28 0.54
CA VAL A 2 21.48 32.78 -0.23
C VAL A 2 20.64 31.99 0.78
N THR A 3 19.55 32.59 1.25
CA THR A 3 18.53 31.86 2.03
C THR A 3 17.84 30.91 1.07
N SER A 4 18.24 29.64 1.12
CA SER A 4 17.48 28.55 0.54
C SER A 4 16.14 28.47 1.31
N THR A 5 15.08 29.02 0.74
CA THR A 5 13.71 28.65 1.10
C THR A 5 13.51 27.23 0.59
N GLY A 6 13.84 26.24 1.43
CA GLY A 6 13.46 24.87 1.21
C GLY A 6 11.94 24.84 1.10
N GLY A 7 11.38 24.66 -0.11
CA GLY A 7 9.97 24.42 -0.30
C GLY A 7 9.60 23.16 0.47
N GLN A 8 8.64 23.26 1.38
CA GLN A 8 8.10 22.09 2.07
C GLN A 8 7.51 21.14 1.02
N GLY A 9 7.85 19.85 1.11
CA GLY A 9 7.28 18.83 0.26
C GLY A 9 5.77 18.69 0.52
N PRO A 10 4.98 18.15 -0.42
CA PRO A 10 3.53 18.03 -0.29
C PRO A 10 3.08 17.16 0.90
N LEU A 11 3.97 16.30 1.41
CA LEU A 11 3.71 15.42 2.57
C LEU A 11 4.61 15.75 3.78
N GLU A 12 5.13 16.97 3.83
CA GLU A 12 6.05 17.39 4.92
C GLU A 12 5.42 17.18 6.30
N GLY A 13 6.11 16.38 7.13
CA GLY A 13 5.67 16.05 8.48
C GLY A 13 4.54 15.00 8.56
N ALA A 14 4.04 14.48 7.44
CA ALA A 14 3.13 13.34 7.45
C ALA A 14 3.88 12.06 7.82
N VAL A 15 3.29 11.20 8.65
CA VAL A 15 3.83 9.90 9.05
C VAL A 15 3.09 8.79 8.31
N ILE A 16 3.80 8.09 7.43
CA ILE A 16 3.18 7.08 6.55
C ILE A 16 3.86 5.73 6.73
N ALA A 17 3.07 4.74 7.14
CA ALA A 17 3.48 3.36 7.24
C ALA A 17 3.33 2.65 5.88
N VAL A 18 4.30 1.78 5.51
CA VAL A 18 4.29 1.01 4.25
C VAL A 18 4.47 -0.47 4.55
N ALA A 19 3.43 -1.25 4.39
CA ALA A 19 3.45 -2.71 4.52
C ALA A 19 3.88 -3.36 3.20
N GLY A 20 4.90 -4.24 3.24
CA GLY A 20 5.52 -4.83 2.05
C GLY A 20 6.58 -3.92 1.41
N ALA A 21 7.31 -3.19 2.26
CA ALA A 21 8.27 -2.15 1.86
C ALA A 21 9.47 -2.67 1.04
N ALA A 22 9.87 -3.94 1.23
CA ALA A 22 11.00 -4.54 0.51
C ALA A 22 10.65 -5.03 -0.91
N GLY A 23 9.36 -5.10 -1.27
CA GLY A 23 8.92 -5.45 -2.62
C GLY A 23 9.17 -4.32 -3.63
N PRO A 24 9.10 -4.60 -4.96
CA PRO A 24 9.34 -3.56 -5.98
C PRO A 24 8.45 -2.33 -5.84
N ALA A 25 7.14 -2.51 -5.59
CA ALA A 25 6.21 -1.41 -5.34
C ALA A 25 6.52 -0.68 -4.02
N GLY A 26 6.88 -1.45 -2.96
CA GLY A 26 7.28 -0.90 -1.67
C GLY A 26 8.50 0.01 -1.78
N ARG A 27 9.57 -0.46 -2.45
CA ARG A 27 10.79 0.33 -2.70
C ARG A 27 10.49 1.65 -3.42
N ALA A 28 9.69 1.59 -4.49
CA ALA A 28 9.29 2.80 -5.22
C ALA A 28 8.46 3.76 -4.35
N THR A 29 7.58 3.22 -3.50
CA THR A 29 6.74 3.99 -2.59
C THR A 29 7.58 4.64 -1.47
N LEU A 30 8.54 3.92 -0.86
CA LEU A 30 9.47 4.50 0.11
C LEU A 30 10.20 5.71 -0.47
N MET A 31 10.77 5.55 -1.69
CA MET A 31 11.48 6.61 -2.40
C MET A 31 10.59 7.84 -2.62
N ARG A 32 9.38 7.62 -3.16
CA ARG A 32 8.49 8.73 -3.53
C ARG A 32 7.92 9.47 -2.33
N LEU A 33 7.57 8.76 -1.25
CA LEU A 33 7.10 9.38 -0.02
C LEU A 33 8.21 10.15 0.70
N ALA A 34 9.43 9.61 0.72
CA ALA A 34 10.61 10.30 1.25
C ALA A 34 10.92 11.60 0.47
N GLU A 35 10.85 11.55 -0.87
CA GLU A 35 10.97 12.73 -1.74
C GLU A 35 9.90 13.78 -1.44
N ALA A 36 8.68 13.37 -1.10
CA ALA A 36 7.59 14.25 -0.76
C ALA A 36 7.68 14.86 0.65
N GLY A 37 8.70 14.50 1.44
CA GLY A 37 8.93 15.03 2.80
C GLY A 37 8.26 14.26 3.92
N ALA A 38 7.66 13.09 3.64
CA ALA A 38 7.05 12.28 4.68
C ALA A 38 8.10 11.58 5.56
N VAL A 39 7.75 11.35 6.83
CA VAL A 39 8.36 10.32 7.67
C VAL A 39 7.80 8.98 7.22
N VAL A 40 8.66 8.06 6.77
CA VAL A 40 8.22 6.78 6.22
C VAL A 40 8.67 5.62 7.10
N VAL A 41 7.72 4.80 7.56
CA VAL A 41 7.98 3.61 8.38
C VAL A 41 7.61 2.36 7.59
N GLY A 42 8.60 1.74 6.94
CA GLY A 42 8.41 0.54 6.13
C GLY A 42 8.44 -0.74 6.96
N SER A 43 7.56 -1.70 6.67
CA SER A 43 7.65 -3.05 7.22
C SER A 43 7.74 -4.13 6.15
N ASP A 44 8.49 -5.18 6.45
CA ASP A 44 8.57 -6.41 5.65
C ASP A 44 8.95 -7.58 6.56
N SER A 45 8.71 -8.80 6.12
CA SER A 45 9.12 -10.01 6.85
C SER A 45 10.58 -10.41 6.60
N ASN A 46 11.23 -9.85 5.58
CA ASN A 46 12.63 -10.09 5.26
C ASN A 46 13.50 -8.89 5.67
N PRO A 47 14.30 -9.01 6.76
CA PRO A 47 15.05 -7.90 7.32
C PRO A 47 16.16 -7.38 6.38
N GLU A 48 16.83 -8.26 5.63
CA GLU A 48 17.93 -7.85 4.75
C GLU A 48 17.41 -7.03 3.57
N ARG A 49 16.37 -7.50 2.90
CA ARG A 49 15.72 -6.78 1.80
C ARG A 49 15.09 -5.47 2.25
N LEU A 50 14.56 -5.44 3.48
CA LEU A 50 14.00 -4.23 4.07
C LEU A 50 15.11 -3.20 4.33
N ALA A 51 16.22 -3.61 4.92
CA ALA A 51 17.37 -2.74 5.15
C ALA A 51 17.89 -2.12 3.85
N GLU A 52 18.07 -2.92 2.79
CA GLU A 52 18.46 -2.42 1.46
C GLU A 52 17.48 -1.39 0.90
N ALA A 53 16.15 -1.62 1.06
CA ALA A 53 15.14 -0.69 0.56
C ALA A 53 15.16 0.65 1.31
N VAL A 54 15.31 0.60 2.63
CA VAL A 54 15.41 1.77 3.51
C VAL A 54 16.67 2.57 3.23
N ASP A 55 17.82 1.90 3.14
CA ASP A 55 19.10 2.55 2.88
C ASP A 55 19.13 3.22 1.49
N ALA A 56 18.54 2.57 0.48
CA ALA A 56 18.39 3.17 -0.84
C ALA A 56 17.56 4.46 -0.81
N ALA A 57 16.44 4.47 -0.07
CA ALA A 57 15.59 5.65 0.06
C ALA A 57 16.29 6.78 0.83
N ARG A 58 16.98 6.47 1.92
CA ARG A 58 17.80 7.44 2.69
C ARG A 58 18.92 8.05 1.86
N TYR A 59 19.60 7.20 1.06
CA TYR A 59 20.70 7.66 0.20
C TYR A 59 20.22 8.61 -0.90
N ALA A 60 19.08 8.31 -1.52
CA ALA A 60 18.52 9.11 -2.61
C ALA A 60 18.00 10.47 -2.12
N HIS A 61 17.47 10.51 -0.89
CA HIS A 61 16.87 11.71 -0.30
C HIS A 61 17.53 12.02 1.04
N GLY A 62 18.75 12.59 0.97
CA GLY A 62 19.54 12.96 2.14
C GLY A 62 18.75 13.87 3.10
N GLY A 63 18.57 13.40 4.35
CA GLY A 63 17.78 14.10 5.36
C GLY A 63 16.35 13.55 5.53
N ALA A 64 15.86 12.67 4.64
CA ALA A 64 14.58 12.04 4.81
C ALA A 64 14.58 11.03 5.99
N THR A 65 13.50 11.01 6.77
CA THR A 65 13.30 10.04 7.83
C THR A 65 12.61 8.80 7.25
N VAL A 66 13.38 7.74 7.01
CA VAL A 66 12.89 6.45 6.55
C VAL A 66 13.34 5.37 7.52
N ILE A 67 12.41 4.60 8.09
CA ILE A 67 12.68 3.57 9.10
C ILE A 67 12.16 2.23 8.60
N GLY A 68 12.88 1.15 8.89
CA GLY A 68 12.46 -0.23 8.60
C GLY A 68 12.20 -0.99 9.89
N GLU A 69 11.07 -1.66 9.98
CA GLU A 69 10.74 -2.59 11.06
C GLU A 69 10.40 -3.98 10.50
N THR A 70 11.08 -5.01 10.99
CA THR A 70 10.74 -6.39 10.61
C THR A 70 9.48 -6.80 11.37
N VAL A 71 8.39 -7.07 10.64
CA VAL A 71 7.09 -7.42 11.22
C VAL A 71 6.49 -8.60 10.47
N ASP A 72 6.06 -9.62 11.18
CA ASP A 72 5.18 -10.65 10.61
C ASP A 72 3.74 -10.15 10.63
N LEU A 73 3.25 -9.69 9.48
CA LEU A 73 1.88 -9.20 9.34
C LEU A 73 0.81 -10.32 9.41
N LEU A 74 1.21 -11.59 9.51
CA LEU A 74 0.33 -12.71 9.86
C LEU A 74 0.12 -12.85 11.37
N ASP A 75 0.89 -12.13 12.16
CA ASP A 75 0.72 -11.97 13.61
C ASP A 75 0.04 -10.62 13.90
N LEU A 76 -1.19 -10.68 14.43
CA LEU A 76 -1.97 -9.48 14.71
C LEU A 76 -1.35 -8.64 15.85
N ASP A 77 -0.75 -9.29 16.84
CA ASP A 77 -0.17 -8.57 17.98
C ASP A 77 1.11 -7.85 17.57
N GLN A 78 1.99 -8.47 16.78
CA GLN A 78 3.14 -7.78 16.19
C GLN A 78 2.71 -6.60 15.31
N THR A 79 1.63 -6.77 14.52
CA THR A 79 1.09 -5.68 13.68
C THR A 79 0.57 -4.51 14.52
N ARG A 80 -0.12 -4.78 15.63
CA ARG A 80 -0.58 -3.76 16.59
C ARG A 80 0.58 -3.06 17.30
N GLU A 81 1.59 -3.82 17.70
CA GLU A 81 2.81 -3.27 18.30
C GLU A 81 3.54 -2.33 17.32
N TRP A 82 3.61 -2.70 16.04
CA TRP A 82 4.18 -1.82 15.01
C TRP A 82 3.42 -0.49 14.93
N ALA A 83 2.09 -0.51 14.83
CA ALA A 83 1.27 0.69 14.84
C ALA A 83 1.50 1.52 16.10
N ALA A 84 1.50 0.88 17.29
CA ALA A 84 1.69 1.55 18.57
C ALA A 84 3.07 2.19 18.72
N ARG A 85 4.14 1.50 18.27
CA ARG A 85 5.51 2.07 18.27
C ARG A 85 5.61 3.26 17.35
N THR A 86 5.08 3.15 16.12
CA THR A 86 5.08 4.25 15.14
C THR A 86 4.34 5.48 15.70
N GLU A 87 3.14 5.29 16.25
CA GLU A 87 2.38 6.40 16.82
C GLU A 87 3.07 7.01 18.05
N LYS A 88 3.67 6.19 18.91
CA LYS A 88 4.41 6.65 20.09
C LYS A 88 5.65 7.47 19.71
N GLU A 89 6.37 7.06 18.67
CA GLU A 89 7.62 7.73 18.24
C GLU A 89 7.36 9.07 17.55
N PHE A 90 6.34 9.11 16.69
CA PHE A 90 6.07 10.28 15.84
C PHE A 90 4.82 11.09 16.26
N GLY A 91 4.06 10.61 17.24
CA GLY A 91 2.88 11.30 17.75
C GLY A 91 1.62 11.21 16.87
N ARG A 92 1.75 10.62 15.66
CA ARG A 92 0.66 10.50 14.68
C ARG A 92 0.95 9.41 13.65
N ILE A 93 -0.09 8.95 12.95
CA ILE A 93 0.01 8.14 11.73
C ILE A 93 -0.99 8.68 10.72
N ASP A 94 -0.49 9.20 9.60
CA ASP A 94 -1.32 9.82 8.54
C ASP A 94 -1.60 8.86 7.39
N GLY A 95 -0.92 7.73 7.34
CA GLY A 95 -1.14 6.76 6.29
C GLY A 95 -0.70 5.36 6.62
N LEU A 96 -1.43 4.39 6.05
CA LEU A 96 -0.92 3.05 5.83
C LEU A 96 -1.12 2.68 4.36
N VAL A 97 0.00 2.36 3.68
CA VAL A 97 0.01 1.86 2.30
C VAL A 97 0.26 0.35 2.33
N HIS A 98 -0.73 -0.44 1.92
CA HIS A 98 -0.66 -1.90 1.92
C HIS A 98 -0.26 -2.44 0.55
N LEU A 99 0.99 -2.89 0.43
CA LEU A 99 1.60 -3.40 -0.80
C LEU A 99 2.01 -4.88 -0.71
N VAL A 100 1.67 -5.54 0.41
CA VAL A 100 1.89 -6.98 0.52
C VAL A 100 1.09 -7.70 -0.53
N GLY A 101 1.74 -8.59 -1.27
CA GLY A 101 1.09 -9.28 -2.34
C GLY A 101 1.89 -10.47 -2.86
N GLY A 102 1.32 -11.10 -3.85
CA GLY A 102 1.88 -12.22 -4.58
C GLY A 102 0.85 -12.65 -5.61
N TRP A 103 1.30 -13.41 -6.59
CA TRP A 103 0.44 -13.96 -7.62
C TRP A 103 0.64 -15.47 -7.73
N ARG A 104 -0.47 -16.16 -7.85
CA ARG A 104 -0.56 -17.57 -8.20
C ARG A 104 -1.71 -17.75 -9.17
N GLY A 105 -1.58 -18.70 -10.08
CA GLY A 105 -2.61 -19.02 -11.05
C GLY A 105 -2.33 -20.34 -11.76
N SER A 106 -3.29 -20.79 -12.54
CA SER A 106 -3.29 -22.05 -13.30
C SER A 106 -3.48 -21.78 -14.80
N SER A 107 -3.33 -22.81 -15.63
CA SER A 107 -3.66 -22.69 -17.06
C SER A 107 -5.17 -22.73 -17.30
N THR A 108 -5.89 -23.51 -16.51
CA THR A 108 -7.36 -23.67 -16.59
C THR A 108 -7.99 -23.60 -15.20
N PHE A 109 -9.30 -23.41 -15.13
CA PHE A 109 -10.05 -23.42 -13.87
C PHE A 109 -9.94 -24.76 -13.12
N ALA A 110 -10.00 -25.87 -13.87
CA ALA A 110 -9.92 -27.22 -13.29
C ALA A 110 -8.55 -27.55 -12.68
N GLU A 111 -7.50 -26.84 -13.08
CA GLU A 111 -6.13 -27.00 -12.56
C GLU A 111 -5.83 -26.05 -11.38
N THR A 112 -6.83 -25.35 -10.85
CA THR A 112 -6.64 -24.47 -9.71
C THR A 112 -6.16 -25.28 -8.49
N ASP A 113 -4.99 -24.92 -7.96
CA ASP A 113 -4.46 -25.51 -6.74
C ASP A 113 -5.02 -24.79 -5.50
N LEU A 114 -5.67 -25.54 -4.61
CA LEU A 114 -6.20 -24.99 -3.36
C LEU A 114 -5.08 -24.64 -2.35
N GLY A 115 -3.88 -25.21 -2.50
CA GLY A 115 -2.70 -24.77 -1.74
C GLY A 115 -2.29 -23.34 -2.12
N ASP A 116 -2.43 -22.93 -3.38
CA ASP A 116 -2.26 -21.55 -3.81
C ASP A 116 -3.31 -20.63 -3.17
N TRP A 117 -4.55 -21.08 -3.01
CA TRP A 117 -5.57 -20.34 -2.26
C TRP A 117 -5.14 -20.08 -0.81
N ASP A 118 -4.63 -21.07 -0.10
CA ASP A 118 -4.18 -20.92 1.30
C ASP A 118 -3.05 -19.90 1.42
N LEU A 119 -2.11 -19.91 0.47
CA LEU A 119 -1.04 -18.91 0.40
C LEU A 119 -1.61 -17.51 0.13
N LEU A 120 -2.46 -17.36 -0.89
CA LEU A 120 -3.04 -16.09 -1.28
C LEU A 120 -3.97 -15.52 -0.21
N HIS A 121 -4.73 -16.38 0.49
CA HIS A 121 -5.54 -15.98 1.63
C HIS A 121 -4.68 -15.34 2.74
N LYS A 122 -3.54 -15.94 3.07
CA LYS A 122 -2.60 -15.37 4.05
C LYS A 122 -2.05 -14.02 3.58
N LEU A 123 -1.51 -13.97 2.36
CA LEU A 123 -0.83 -12.78 1.85
C LEU A 123 -1.77 -11.62 1.49
N LEU A 124 -2.95 -11.90 0.93
CA LEU A 124 -3.82 -10.87 0.34
C LEU A 124 -5.04 -10.52 1.19
N ILE A 125 -5.43 -11.41 2.12
CA ILE A 125 -6.60 -11.17 2.99
C ILE A 125 -6.16 -10.97 4.43
N ARG A 126 -5.44 -11.95 5.02
CA ARG A 126 -5.09 -11.90 6.44
C ARG A 126 -4.22 -10.68 6.79
N THR A 127 -3.23 -10.37 5.98
CA THR A 127 -2.38 -9.18 6.21
C THR A 127 -3.17 -7.87 6.09
N VAL A 128 -4.14 -7.78 5.16
CA VAL A 128 -5.06 -6.62 5.05
C VAL A 128 -5.93 -6.49 6.29
N GLN A 129 -6.48 -7.61 6.78
CA GLN A 129 -7.28 -7.62 8.02
C GLN A 129 -6.46 -7.11 9.20
N HIS A 130 -5.24 -7.63 9.40
CA HIS A 130 -4.39 -7.26 10.52
C HIS A 130 -3.96 -5.79 10.46
N THR A 131 -3.48 -5.33 9.31
CA THR A 131 -3.05 -3.93 9.17
C THR A 131 -4.21 -2.95 9.30
N SER A 132 -5.38 -3.23 8.74
CA SER A 132 -6.53 -2.35 8.86
C SER A 132 -7.01 -2.24 10.31
N LEU A 133 -7.11 -3.37 11.04
CA LEU A 133 -7.51 -3.37 12.45
C LEU A 133 -6.47 -2.72 13.37
N ALA A 134 -5.18 -2.84 13.06
CA ALA A 134 -4.12 -2.26 13.87
C ALA A 134 -3.98 -0.73 13.70
N PHE A 135 -4.26 -0.22 12.51
CA PHE A 135 -4.01 1.19 12.17
C PHE A 135 -5.27 2.08 12.16
N GLN A 136 -6.47 1.50 12.12
CA GLN A 136 -7.73 2.26 11.96
C GLN A 136 -7.85 3.45 12.92
N ASP A 137 -7.68 3.21 14.23
CA ASP A 137 -7.88 4.24 15.25
C ASP A 137 -6.85 5.38 15.13
N ALA A 138 -5.59 5.06 14.81
CA ALA A 138 -4.55 6.07 14.62
C ALA A 138 -4.84 6.92 13.37
N LEU A 139 -5.29 6.32 12.28
CA LEU A 139 -5.69 7.02 11.06
C LEU A 139 -6.89 7.96 11.29
N GLU A 140 -7.87 7.55 12.09
CA GLU A 140 -8.99 8.41 12.47
C GLU A 140 -8.54 9.61 13.32
N ARG A 141 -7.64 9.37 14.29
CA ARG A 141 -7.08 10.44 15.14
C ARG A 141 -6.23 11.45 14.37
N SER A 142 -5.56 11.04 13.30
CA SER A 142 -4.75 11.92 12.46
C SER A 142 -5.53 13.12 11.91
N GLY A 143 -6.82 12.94 11.61
CA GLY A 143 -7.64 13.95 10.93
C GLY A 143 -7.38 14.09 9.43
N ASN A 144 -6.37 13.38 8.88
CA ASN A 144 -6.06 13.27 7.44
C ASN A 144 -5.57 11.86 7.08
N GLY A 145 -6.05 10.84 7.79
CA GLY A 145 -5.61 9.47 7.65
C GLY A 145 -5.99 8.84 6.32
N ARG A 146 -5.11 8.01 5.75
CA ARG A 146 -5.35 7.23 4.52
C ARG A 146 -4.93 5.79 4.71
N TYR A 147 -5.85 4.86 4.46
CA TYR A 147 -5.55 3.44 4.27
C TYR A 147 -5.62 3.14 2.78
N LEU A 148 -4.51 2.73 2.16
CA LEU A 148 -4.43 2.49 0.74
C LEU A 148 -4.11 1.02 0.46
N LEU A 149 -5.01 0.32 -0.22
CA LEU A 149 -4.83 -1.04 -0.70
C LEU A 149 -4.48 -1.04 -2.19
N THR A 150 -3.45 -1.78 -2.61
CA THR A 150 -3.25 -2.07 -4.03
C THR A 150 -3.95 -3.38 -4.39
N SER A 151 -4.89 -3.30 -5.35
CA SER A 151 -5.63 -4.43 -5.88
C SER A 151 -5.43 -4.58 -7.40
N ALA A 152 -6.12 -5.54 -7.99
CA ALA A 152 -5.95 -5.88 -9.39
C ALA A 152 -7.30 -5.84 -10.14
N ALA A 153 -7.28 -5.38 -11.40
CA ALA A 153 -8.44 -5.41 -12.30
C ALA A 153 -9.09 -6.80 -12.40
N GLY A 154 -8.30 -7.87 -12.23
CA GLY A 154 -8.79 -9.24 -12.18
C GLY A 154 -9.76 -9.55 -11.03
N ALA A 155 -9.82 -8.71 -9.98
CA ALA A 155 -10.80 -8.88 -8.90
C ALA A 155 -12.25 -8.69 -9.38
N SER A 156 -12.47 -7.73 -10.30
CA SER A 156 -13.79 -7.46 -10.89
C SER A 156 -14.05 -8.27 -12.16
N LYS A 157 -12.99 -8.80 -12.82
CA LYS A 157 -13.10 -9.60 -14.04
C LYS A 157 -12.26 -10.87 -13.94
N PRO A 158 -12.70 -11.85 -13.12
CA PRO A 158 -11.96 -13.10 -12.93
C PRO A 158 -11.92 -13.94 -14.21
N THR A 159 -10.87 -14.73 -14.36
CA THR A 159 -10.69 -15.71 -15.43
C THR A 159 -10.45 -17.09 -14.84
N GLY A 160 -10.59 -18.16 -15.63
CA GLY A 160 -10.35 -19.54 -15.17
C GLY A 160 -8.94 -19.73 -14.61
N GLY A 161 -7.95 -19.02 -15.15
CA GLY A 161 -6.55 -19.17 -14.71
C GLY A 161 -6.17 -18.32 -13.48
N ASN A 162 -7.02 -17.42 -13.00
CA ASN A 162 -6.72 -16.58 -11.85
C ASN A 162 -7.76 -16.69 -10.72
N ALA A 163 -8.54 -17.75 -10.67
CA ALA A 163 -9.69 -17.87 -9.79
C ALA A 163 -9.36 -17.58 -8.32
N ALA A 164 -8.36 -18.25 -7.75
CA ALA A 164 -7.93 -18.06 -6.37
C ALA A 164 -7.42 -16.63 -6.12
N TYR A 165 -6.60 -16.09 -7.02
CA TYR A 165 -6.07 -14.74 -6.91
C TYR A 165 -7.17 -13.68 -6.99
N ALA A 166 -8.08 -13.79 -7.97
CA ALA A 166 -9.19 -12.86 -8.15
C ALA A 166 -10.13 -12.87 -6.94
N ALA A 167 -10.47 -14.06 -6.42
CA ALA A 167 -11.29 -14.21 -5.22
C ALA A 167 -10.63 -13.57 -3.99
N ALA A 168 -9.32 -13.78 -3.79
CA ALA A 168 -8.58 -13.18 -2.67
C ALA A 168 -8.53 -11.65 -2.78
N LYS A 169 -8.29 -11.09 -3.98
CA LYS A 169 -8.30 -9.64 -4.21
C LYS A 169 -9.70 -9.05 -4.00
N ALA A 170 -10.75 -9.70 -4.49
CA ALA A 170 -12.13 -9.26 -4.28
C ALA A 170 -12.52 -9.25 -2.78
N ALA A 171 -12.09 -10.26 -2.02
CA ALA A 171 -12.30 -10.30 -0.58
C ALA A 171 -11.55 -9.16 0.15
N ALA A 172 -10.31 -8.88 -0.22
CA ALA A 172 -9.53 -7.76 0.34
C ALA A 172 -10.17 -6.40 0.01
N GLU A 173 -10.70 -6.21 -1.21
CA GLU A 173 -11.45 -5.00 -1.58
C GLU A 173 -12.72 -4.85 -0.74
N ALA A 174 -13.51 -5.91 -0.59
CA ALA A 174 -14.73 -5.87 0.22
C ALA A 174 -14.42 -5.50 1.69
N TRP A 175 -13.34 -6.03 2.25
CA TRP A 175 -12.88 -5.69 3.59
C TRP A 175 -12.48 -4.20 3.70
N THR A 176 -11.72 -3.70 2.73
CA THR A 176 -11.30 -2.29 2.69
C THR A 176 -12.49 -1.34 2.54
N LEU A 177 -13.49 -1.70 1.75
CA LEU A 177 -14.73 -0.92 1.62
C LEU A 177 -15.57 -0.92 2.91
N ALA A 178 -15.54 -2.00 3.68
CA ALA A 178 -16.16 -2.03 5.02
C ALA A 178 -15.44 -1.08 5.99
N MET A 179 -14.11 -0.98 5.94
CA MET A 179 -13.35 0.03 6.69
C MET A 179 -13.72 1.46 6.27
N ALA A 180 -13.89 1.71 4.96
CA ALA A 180 -14.33 3.00 4.44
C ALA A 180 -15.73 3.39 4.95
N ASP A 181 -16.67 2.43 5.06
CA ASP A 181 -17.98 2.67 5.68
C ASP A 181 -17.85 3.03 7.16
N GLY A 182 -16.91 2.40 7.89
CA GLY A 182 -16.55 2.76 9.26
C GLY A 182 -16.12 4.23 9.36
N PHE A 183 -15.17 4.67 8.55
CA PHE A 183 -14.70 6.07 8.51
C PHE A 183 -15.82 7.06 8.14
N ARG A 184 -16.71 6.68 7.23
CA ARG A 184 -17.87 7.51 6.88
C ARG A 184 -18.81 7.69 8.06
N LYS A 185 -19.07 6.63 8.82
CA LYS A 185 -19.97 6.66 9.99
C LYS A 185 -19.36 7.45 11.15
N SER A 186 -18.07 7.28 11.44
CA SER A 186 -17.39 8.02 12.51
C SER A 186 -17.30 9.52 12.23
N GLY A 187 -17.25 9.93 10.95
CA GLY A 187 -17.23 11.34 10.56
C GLY A 187 -18.56 12.09 10.75
N GLY A 188 -19.68 11.38 10.89
CA GLY A 188 -21.00 11.96 11.09
C GLY A 188 -21.41 12.95 9.99
N GLU A 189 -22.05 14.06 10.36
CA GLU A 189 -22.50 15.10 9.42
C GLU A 189 -21.35 15.86 8.74
N GLN A 190 -20.16 15.89 9.34
CA GLN A 190 -18.98 16.54 8.76
C GLN A 190 -18.29 15.70 7.69
N GLY A 191 -18.70 14.45 7.55
CA GLY A 191 -18.08 13.47 6.68
C GLY A 191 -16.74 12.93 7.21
N PRO A 192 -16.17 11.92 6.54
CA PRO A 192 -14.97 11.24 7.01
C PRO A 192 -13.73 12.14 6.94
N ARG A 193 -12.94 12.15 8.02
CA ARG A 193 -11.61 12.78 8.07
C ARG A 193 -10.49 11.82 7.70
N ALA A 194 -10.74 10.52 7.84
CA ALA A 194 -9.88 9.46 7.31
C ALA A 194 -10.54 8.80 6.09
N ALA A 195 -9.75 8.16 5.23
CA ALA A 195 -10.27 7.46 4.06
C ALA A 195 -9.57 6.12 3.85
N ALA A 196 -10.34 5.11 3.42
CA ALA A 196 -9.81 3.87 2.88
C ALA A 196 -10.11 3.83 1.38
N ALA A 197 -9.08 3.66 0.55
CA ALA A 197 -9.19 3.62 -0.90
C ALA A 197 -8.39 2.48 -1.52
N ILE A 198 -8.75 2.11 -2.73
CA ILE A 198 -8.19 0.96 -3.44
C ILE A 198 -7.59 1.43 -4.76
N LEU A 199 -6.27 1.26 -4.95
CA LEU A 199 -5.62 1.51 -6.22
C LEU A 199 -5.68 0.24 -7.07
N ILE A 200 -6.26 0.33 -8.26
CA ILE A 200 -6.47 -0.81 -9.15
C ILE A 200 -5.46 -0.76 -10.29
N VAL A 201 -4.67 -1.84 -10.41
CA VAL A 201 -3.73 -2.06 -11.50
C VAL A 201 -4.09 -3.33 -12.26
N LYS A 202 -3.67 -3.45 -13.53
CA LYS A 202 -3.75 -4.74 -14.24
C LYS A 202 -2.67 -5.70 -13.74
N ALA A 203 -1.45 -5.23 -13.72
CA ALA A 203 -0.25 -5.85 -13.19
C ALA A 203 0.81 -4.76 -13.01
N LEU A 204 1.83 -5.03 -12.21
CA LEU A 204 2.94 -4.09 -12.01
C LEU A 204 4.15 -4.49 -12.86
N VAL A 205 4.91 -3.49 -13.30
CA VAL A 205 6.21 -3.67 -13.94
C VAL A 205 7.25 -2.79 -13.25
N HIS A 206 8.48 -3.29 -13.17
CA HIS A 206 9.64 -2.62 -12.59
C HIS A 206 10.91 -2.87 -13.41
N ASP A 207 11.95 -2.11 -13.13
CA ASP A 207 13.17 -2.09 -13.96
C ASP A 207 13.85 -3.48 -14.09
N GLN A 208 13.92 -4.25 -12.99
CA GLN A 208 14.46 -5.61 -13.03
C GLN A 208 13.64 -6.54 -13.96
N MET A 209 12.31 -6.49 -13.87
CA MET A 209 11.44 -7.28 -14.75
C MET A 209 11.64 -6.91 -16.24
N ARG A 210 11.86 -5.63 -16.53
CA ARG A 210 12.19 -5.16 -17.88
C ARG A 210 13.54 -5.70 -18.36
N ALA A 211 14.54 -5.70 -17.47
CA ALA A 211 15.87 -6.25 -17.78
C ALA A 211 15.83 -7.77 -18.01
N GLU A 212 15.06 -8.51 -17.21
CA GLU A 212 14.90 -9.96 -17.34
C GLU A 212 14.10 -10.37 -18.59
N ARG A 213 13.21 -9.49 -19.08
CA ARG A 213 12.30 -9.76 -20.21
C ARG A 213 12.33 -8.62 -21.24
N PRO A 214 13.47 -8.37 -21.90
CA PRO A 214 13.67 -7.17 -22.74
C PRO A 214 12.72 -7.11 -23.95
N ASN A 215 12.22 -8.25 -24.41
CA ASN A 215 11.31 -8.34 -25.57
C ASN A 215 9.81 -8.29 -25.16
N ALA A 216 9.49 -8.24 -23.87
CA ALA A 216 8.11 -8.18 -23.38
C ALA A 216 7.57 -6.75 -23.51
N LYS A 217 6.35 -6.59 -24.04
CA LYS A 217 5.73 -5.27 -24.25
C LYS A 217 5.08 -4.68 -22.97
N PHE A 218 4.84 -5.50 -21.94
CA PHE A 218 4.15 -5.12 -20.69
C PHE A 218 2.87 -4.29 -20.92
N ALA A 219 2.10 -4.61 -21.96
CA ALA A 219 0.94 -3.83 -22.38
C ALA A 219 -0.13 -3.74 -21.27
N GLY A 220 -0.44 -2.52 -20.84
CA GLY A 220 -1.39 -2.23 -19.77
C GLY A 220 -0.86 -2.50 -18.35
N PHE A 221 0.43 -2.82 -18.18
CA PHE A 221 1.05 -2.88 -16.85
C PHE A 221 1.30 -1.46 -16.36
N THR A 222 1.10 -1.25 -15.07
CA THR A 222 1.41 0.02 -14.39
C THR A 222 2.86 -0.05 -13.89
N ASP A 223 3.66 0.96 -14.17
CA ASP A 223 5.00 1.06 -13.58
C ASP A 223 4.90 1.27 -12.06
N VAL A 224 5.78 0.66 -11.29
CA VAL A 224 5.79 0.83 -9.83
C VAL A 224 6.01 2.29 -9.42
N LYS A 225 6.68 3.10 -10.24
CA LYS A 225 6.86 4.54 -10.01
C LYS A 225 5.55 5.30 -10.23
N GLU A 226 4.76 4.94 -11.25
CA GLU A 226 3.42 5.50 -11.48
C GLU A 226 2.47 5.15 -10.33
N LEU A 227 2.54 3.92 -9.80
CA LEU A 227 1.80 3.54 -8.61
C LEU A 227 2.22 4.39 -7.40
N ALA A 228 3.52 4.60 -7.19
CA ALA A 228 4.03 5.40 -6.07
C ALA A 228 3.61 6.87 -6.17
N GLU A 229 3.59 7.46 -7.37
CA GLU A 229 3.04 8.80 -7.62
C GLU A 229 1.54 8.87 -7.28
N ALA A 230 0.76 7.90 -7.76
CA ALA A 230 -0.67 7.84 -7.46
C ALA A 230 -0.94 7.69 -5.95
N ILE A 231 -0.13 6.90 -5.23
CA ILE A 231 -0.18 6.76 -3.78
C ILE A 231 0.05 8.13 -3.12
N ALA A 232 1.14 8.82 -3.44
CA ALA A 232 1.47 10.12 -2.85
C ALA A 232 0.37 11.16 -3.12
N GLY A 233 -0.17 11.21 -4.34
CA GLY A 233 -1.22 12.14 -4.74
C GLY A 233 -2.59 11.93 -4.07
N VAL A 234 -2.80 10.83 -3.33
CA VAL A 234 -4.08 10.62 -2.61
C VAL A 234 -4.29 11.66 -1.50
N TRP A 235 -3.21 12.16 -0.90
CA TRP A 235 -3.30 13.20 0.14
C TRP A 235 -3.63 14.60 -0.38
N ASP A 236 -3.52 14.84 -1.70
CA ASP A 236 -3.92 16.10 -2.35
C ASP A 236 -5.45 16.23 -2.45
N ARG A 237 -6.18 15.16 -2.14
CA ARG A 237 -7.63 15.10 -2.26
C ARG A 237 -8.29 14.97 -0.88
N PRO A 238 -9.44 15.66 -0.66
CA PRO A 238 -10.20 15.51 0.58
C PRO A 238 -10.58 14.05 0.86
N ALA A 239 -10.63 13.67 2.15
CA ALA A 239 -11.00 12.31 2.56
C ALA A 239 -12.37 11.88 1.99
N GLN A 240 -13.35 12.80 1.94
CA GLN A 240 -14.68 12.54 1.40
C GLN A 240 -14.68 12.11 -0.06
N GLU A 241 -13.73 12.60 -0.86
CA GLU A 241 -13.65 12.30 -2.29
C GLU A 241 -12.99 10.96 -2.58
N VAL A 242 -12.11 10.48 -1.68
CA VAL A 242 -11.35 9.25 -1.91
C VAL A 242 -11.84 8.07 -1.07
N ASN A 243 -12.60 8.32 0.00
CA ASN A 243 -13.09 7.26 0.87
C ASN A 243 -14.04 6.30 0.15
N GLY A 244 -13.71 5.01 0.14
CA GLY A 244 -14.48 3.97 -0.54
C GLY A 244 -14.28 3.93 -2.06
N GLN A 245 -13.34 4.72 -2.60
CA GLN A 245 -13.10 4.77 -4.06
C GLN A 245 -12.17 3.66 -4.53
N ARG A 246 -12.45 3.18 -5.74
CA ARG A 246 -11.52 2.41 -6.57
C ARG A 246 -10.84 3.36 -7.55
N LEU A 247 -9.55 3.61 -7.35
CA LEU A 247 -8.73 4.50 -8.15
C LEU A 247 -8.03 3.68 -9.25
N TRP A 248 -8.53 3.76 -10.46
CA TRP A 248 -8.05 2.96 -11.57
C TRP A 248 -6.77 3.57 -12.18
N LEU A 249 -5.67 2.82 -12.14
CA LEU A 249 -4.39 3.12 -12.82
C LEU A 249 -4.24 2.29 -14.11
N THR A 250 -5.30 1.69 -14.57
CA THR A 250 -5.46 0.94 -15.82
C THR A 250 -6.87 1.19 -16.34
N PRO A 251 -7.16 1.01 -17.63
CA PRO A 251 -8.53 1.13 -18.12
C PRO A 251 -9.50 0.25 -17.30
N GLU A 252 -10.63 0.84 -16.91
CA GLU A 252 -11.71 0.12 -16.24
C GLU A 252 -12.27 -0.95 -17.20
N PRO A 253 -12.55 -2.20 -16.74
CA PRO A 253 -12.98 -3.31 -17.61
C PRO A 253 -14.39 -3.17 -18.14
#